data_02a4af4115db2cc0f716bc076ee0bfc5
#
_entry.id   02a4af4115db2cc0f716bc076ee0bfc5
#
_cell.length_a   1.000
_cell.length_b   1.000
_cell.length_c   1.000
_cell.angle_alpha   90.00
_cell.angle_beta   90.00
_cell.angle_gamma   90.00
#
_symmetry.space_group_name_H-M   'P 1'
#
loop_
_entity.id
_entity.type
_entity.pdbx_description
1 polymer ?
#
loop_
_entity_poly.entity_id
_entity_poly.type
_entity_poly.pdbx_seq_one_letter_code
_entity_poly.pdbx_strand_id
1 'polypeptide(L)'
;MIKNALNIDIPIELPGLGKLEPYQGAWEKLKKGWMDEKTVPPSVKAKMPHESKICATLEEAILKCNPHNGMTVSFHHHLRSGDAILVRAMTILANMGIKDITLASSSLTSAHEEILPLIENETITKIFSSGIRGNIGEDIAKGALKYPFVIHSHGGRVRSVQTGKIKIDLAILAASAADEEGNATGTHGKSAFGSIGYAMIDAWYAKQVIIVTDNMVDYPCVPPSIRQNYVDYVVEVDSIGDANKIATGTTRITKAPLDLRIAKIAADTIIQSGLFKNGVSFQVGAGGASLAVAKFVREAMKE
;
A
#
# COMPACT_ATOMS: atom_id res chain seq x y z
N MET A 1 7.77 12.00 -30.25
CA MET A 1 6.54 11.23 -30.09
C MET A 1 6.78 9.81 -30.52
N ILE A 2 6.12 8.84 -29.87
CA ILE A 2 6.17 7.41 -30.18
C ILE A 2 4.75 6.86 -30.14
N LYS A 3 4.42 5.90 -30.99
CA LYS A 3 3.09 5.30 -31.05
C LYS A 3 2.92 4.22 -29.97
N ASN A 4 1.79 4.24 -29.24
CA ASN A 4 1.37 3.14 -28.36
C ASN A 4 0.57 2.07 -29.13
N ALA A 5 0.12 1.02 -28.46
CA ALA A 5 -0.65 -0.07 -29.06
C ALA A 5 -2.01 0.35 -29.68
N LEU A 6 -2.51 1.52 -29.31
CA LEU A 6 -3.74 2.12 -29.87
C LEU A 6 -3.47 3.12 -30.99
N ASN A 7 -2.23 3.17 -31.49
CA ASN A 7 -1.77 4.11 -32.52
C ASN A 7 -1.87 5.59 -32.10
N ILE A 8 -1.90 5.88 -30.80
CA ILE A 8 -1.93 7.22 -30.22
C ILE A 8 -0.49 7.69 -30.02
N ASP A 9 -0.19 8.93 -30.39
CA ASP A 9 1.10 9.54 -30.15
C ASP A 9 1.27 9.88 -28.68
N ILE A 10 2.33 9.39 -28.07
CA ILE A 10 2.74 9.71 -26.71
C ILE A 10 4.14 10.33 -26.71
N PRO A 11 4.50 11.15 -25.72
CA PRO A 11 5.85 11.68 -25.61
C PRO A 11 6.87 10.54 -25.40
N ILE A 12 8.08 10.70 -25.92
CA ILE A 12 9.18 9.74 -25.73
C ILE A 12 9.72 9.82 -24.32
N GLU A 13 9.66 11.01 -23.73
CA GLU A 13 10.19 11.30 -22.40
C GLU A 13 9.27 12.28 -21.68
N LEU A 14 9.15 12.11 -20.35
CA LEU A 14 8.45 13.03 -19.48
C LEU A 14 9.38 13.56 -18.38
N PRO A 15 9.29 14.86 -18.03
CA PRO A 15 10.05 15.42 -16.94
C PRO A 15 9.83 14.62 -15.65
N GLY A 16 10.90 14.31 -14.92
CA GLY A 16 10.87 13.58 -13.68
C GLY A 16 10.61 12.06 -13.77
N LEU A 17 10.18 11.56 -14.93
CA LEU A 17 9.96 10.12 -15.19
C LEU A 17 10.98 9.54 -16.18
N GLY A 18 11.65 10.40 -16.98
CA GLY A 18 12.59 9.97 -17.99
C GLY A 18 11.92 9.35 -19.22
N LYS A 19 12.63 8.43 -19.88
CA LYS A 19 12.19 7.81 -21.13
C LYS A 19 11.02 6.86 -20.91
N LEU A 20 9.98 6.99 -21.70
CA LEU A 20 8.78 6.17 -21.66
C LEU A 20 8.89 4.94 -22.56
N GLU A 21 8.41 3.81 -22.07
CA GLU A 21 8.13 2.61 -22.87
C GLU A 21 6.63 2.57 -23.17
N PRO A 22 6.21 2.72 -24.46
CA PRO A 22 4.80 2.71 -24.80
C PRO A 22 4.19 1.32 -24.55
N TYR A 23 2.97 1.30 -24.02
CA TYR A 23 2.22 0.08 -23.87
C TYR A 23 1.86 -0.50 -25.25
N GLN A 24 2.27 -1.74 -25.50
CA GLN A 24 2.10 -2.46 -26.77
C GLN A 24 1.06 -3.59 -26.69
N GLY A 25 0.25 -3.58 -25.63
CA GLY A 25 -0.76 -4.60 -25.39
C GLY A 25 -0.40 -5.55 -24.27
N ALA A 26 -1.41 -6.24 -23.72
CA ALA A 26 -1.27 -7.11 -22.55
C ALA A 26 -0.29 -8.29 -22.80
N TRP A 27 -0.16 -8.73 -24.04
CA TRP A 27 0.57 -9.94 -24.39
C TRP A 27 1.97 -9.67 -24.99
N GLU A 28 2.35 -8.42 -25.17
CA GLU A 28 3.64 -8.08 -25.77
C GLU A 28 4.82 -8.64 -24.98
N LYS A 29 4.78 -8.53 -23.66
CA LYS A 29 5.85 -9.03 -22.80
C LYS A 29 6.00 -10.54 -22.85
N LEU A 30 4.92 -11.28 -23.05
CA LEU A 30 4.98 -12.73 -23.25
C LEU A 30 5.70 -13.11 -24.56
N LYS A 31 5.55 -12.29 -25.60
CA LYS A 31 6.23 -12.51 -26.88
C LYS A 31 7.72 -12.17 -26.82
N LYS A 32 8.14 -11.25 -25.95
CA LYS A 32 9.51 -10.76 -25.80
C LYS A 32 10.32 -11.42 -24.67
N GLY A 33 9.84 -12.53 -24.09
CA GLY A 33 10.56 -13.19 -23.00
C GLY A 33 10.56 -12.37 -21.72
N TRP A 34 9.42 -11.81 -21.30
CA TRP A 34 9.26 -11.01 -20.06
C TRP A 34 9.77 -11.72 -18.80
N MET A 35 9.96 -13.04 -18.85
CA MET A 35 10.58 -13.85 -17.80
C MET A 35 12.05 -13.50 -17.57
N ASP A 36 12.69 -12.81 -18.51
CA ASP A 36 14.11 -12.39 -18.41
C ASP A 36 14.29 -11.10 -17.59
N GLU A 37 13.21 -10.44 -17.16
CA GLU A 37 13.29 -9.25 -16.32
C GLU A 37 13.78 -9.64 -14.93
N LYS A 38 15.05 -9.36 -14.65
CA LYS A 38 15.69 -9.71 -13.38
C LYS A 38 15.06 -8.95 -12.22
N THR A 39 14.87 -9.66 -11.11
CA THR A 39 14.53 -9.04 -9.83
C THR A 39 15.79 -8.63 -9.08
N VAL A 40 15.72 -7.55 -8.30
CA VAL A 40 16.78 -7.22 -7.35
C VAL A 40 16.70 -8.18 -6.14
N PRO A 41 17.81 -8.47 -5.45
CA PRO A 41 17.76 -9.30 -4.25
C PRO A 41 17.03 -8.55 -3.12
N PRO A 42 16.31 -9.28 -2.25
CA PRO A 42 15.78 -8.70 -1.01
C PRO A 42 16.89 -8.14 -0.12
N SER A 43 16.58 -7.04 0.58
CA SER A 43 17.50 -6.38 1.51
C SER A 43 17.33 -6.97 2.91
N VAL A 44 18.25 -7.83 3.32
CA VAL A 44 18.27 -8.41 4.68
C VAL A 44 18.96 -7.44 5.64
N LYS A 45 18.31 -7.19 6.79
CA LYS A 45 18.80 -6.33 7.86
C LYS A 45 19.40 -7.20 8.96
N ALA A 46 20.56 -6.80 9.42
CA ALA A 46 21.21 -7.42 10.56
C ALA A 46 21.55 -6.37 11.61
N LYS A 47 21.30 -6.68 12.86
CA LYS A 47 21.76 -5.91 14.01
C LYS A 47 22.91 -6.64 14.67
N MET A 48 23.84 -5.88 15.23
CA MET A 48 24.88 -6.45 16.08
C MET A 48 24.26 -6.97 17.39
N PRO A 49 24.85 -7.98 18.03
CA PRO A 49 24.43 -8.40 19.36
C PRO A 49 24.32 -7.20 20.30
N HIS A 50 23.27 -7.14 21.09
CA HIS A 50 22.96 -6.07 22.06
C HIS A 50 22.48 -4.73 21.45
N GLU A 51 22.36 -4.61 20.15
CA GLU A 51 21.69 -3.45 19.55
C GLU A 51 20.18 -3.63 19.55
N SER A 52 19.45 -2.63 20.07
CA SER A 52 17.99 -2.59 20.02
C SER A 52 17.50 -1.96 18.71
N LYS A 53 16.40 -2.49 18.17
CA LYS A 53 15.65 -1.87 17.06
C LYS A 53 14.65 -0.85 17.54
N ILE A 54 14.34 -0.82 18.84
CA ILE A 54 13.37 0.10 19.42
C ILE A 54 13.88 1.53 19.33
N CYS A 55 13.04 2.41 18.84
CA CYS A 55 13.20 3.86 18.91
C CYS A 55 12.06 4.45 19.74
N ALA A 56 12.39 5.46 20.54
CA ALA A 56 11.41 6.11 21.41
C ALA A 56 10.34 6.90 20.63
N THR A 57 10.71 7.43 19.47
CA THR A 57 9.81 8.22 18.62
C THR A 57 9.98 7.89 17.15
N LEU A 58 8.92 8.16 16.35
CA LEU A 58 8.99 8.04 14.90
C LEU A 58 10.03 9.01 14.30
N GLU A 59 10.19 10.19 14.88
CA GLU A 59 11.19 11.18 14.47
C GLU A 59 12.61 10.64 14.66
N GLU A 60 12.90 10.03 15.81
CA GLU A 60 14.19 9.37 16.07
C GLU A 60 14.47 8.27 15.05
N ALA A 61 13.49 7.40 14.78
CA ALA A 61 13.64 6.33 13.82
C ALA A 61 13.89 6.85 12.40
N ILE A 62 13.17 7.89 11.98
CA ILE A 62 13.38 8.55 10.67
C ILE A 62 14.76 9.15 10.60
N LEU A 63 15.22 9.84 11.66
CA LEU A 63 16.54 10.47 11.70
C LEU A 63 17.66 9.42 11.56
N LYS A 64 17.55 8.28 12.22
CA LYS A 64 18.48 7.16 12.10
C LYS A 64 18.54 6.57 10.69
N CYS A 65 17.49 6.75 9.90
CA CYS A 65 17.44 6.35 8.50
C CYS A 65 18.12 7.31 7.52
N ASN A 66 18.81 8.35 8.01
CA ASN A 66 19.54 9.33 7.20
C ASN A 66 18.67 9.95 6.07
N PRO A 67 17.57 10.64 6.41
CA PRO A 67 16.69 11.24 5.42
C PRO A 67 17.43 12.29 4.57
N HIS A 68 17.12 12.34 3.27
CA HIS A 68 17.78 13.23 2.32
C HIS A 68 16.83 13.67 1.21
N ASN A 69 17.14 14.80 0.58
CA ASN A 69 16.37 15.30 -0.55
C ASN A 69 16.36 14.30 -1.71
N GLY A 70 15.24 14.17 -2.39
CA GLY A 70 15.07 13.26 -3.52
C GLY A 70 14.80 11.80 -3.13
N MET A 71 14.72 11.47 -1.83
CA MET A 71 14.45 10.10 -1.38
C MET A 71 13.05 9.62 -1.76
N THR A 72 12.90 8.31 -1.87
CA THR A 72 11.60 7.64 -2.06
C THR A 72 11.12 7.07 -0.74
N VAL A 73 9.95 7.51 -0.29
CA VAL A 73 9.32 7.05 0.96
C VAL A 73 8.07 6.25 0.63
N SER A 74 7.94 5.07 1.21
CA SER A 74 6.84 4.15 0.96
C SER A 74 5.94 3.96 2.16
N PHE A 75 4.64 3.85 1.88
CA PHE A 75 3.57 3.52 2.82
C PHE A 75 2.59 2.52 2.20
N HIS A 76 1.86 1.82 3.05
CA HIS A 76 0.80 0.92 2.60
C HIS A 76 -0.58 1.44 3.00
N HIS A 77 -1.62 1.07 2.24
CA HIS A 77 -2.99 1.57 2.42
C HIS A 77 -3.90 0.67 3.28
N HIS A 78 -3.34 -0.31 4.00
CA HIS A 78 -4.17 -1.25 4.78
C HIS A 78 -4.90 -0.56 5.95
N LEU A 79 -4.41 0.58 6.43
CA LEU A 79 -5.09 1.41 7.42
C LEU A 79 -6.32 2.15 6.85
N ARG A 80 -6.51 2.12 5.54
CA ARG A 80 -7.68 2.65 4.83
C ARG A 80 -7.93 4.14 5.15
N SER A 81 -9.19 4.49 5.47
CA SER A 81 -9.56 5.87 5.83
C SER A 81 -9.23 6.22 7.28
N GLY A 82 -8.62 5.32 8.02
CA GLY A 82 -8.19 5.53 9.40
C GLY A 82 -6.69 5.80 9.54
N ASP A 83 -5.93 5.85 8.45
CA ASP A 83 -4.47 6.05 8.50
C ASP A 83 -4.10 7.42 9.09
N ALA A 84 -3.20 7.41 10.08
CA ALA A 84 -2.56 8.61 10.63
C ALA A 84 -1.04 8.61 10.44
N ILE A 85 -0.45 7.49 9.99
CA ILE A 85 1.02 7.34 9.97
C ILE A 85 1.63 8.07 8.78
N LEU A 86 1.01 8.00 7.60
CA LEU A 86 1.53 8.66 6.41
C LEU A 86 1.66 10.18 6.62
N VAL A 87 0.59 10.84 7.05
CA VAL A 87 0.59 12.29 7.29
C VAL A 87 1.63 12.66 8.34
N ARG A 88 1.64 11.94 9.47
CA ARG A 88 2.59 12.18 10.57
C ARG A 88 4.04 12.06 10.11
N ALA A 89 4.38 11.00 9.40
CA ALA A 89 5.74 10.79 8.91
C ALA A 89 6.17 11.82 7.86
N MET A 90 5.27 12.17 6.93
CA MET A 90 5.56 13.19 5.92
C MET A 90 5.72 14.58 6.55
N THR A 91 4.96 14.90 7.59
CA THR A 91 5.11 16.14 8.36
C THR A 91 6.47 16.19 9.08
N ILE A 92 6.90 15.08 9.68
CA ILE A 92 8.23 14.98 10.32
C ILE A 92 9.33 15.23 9.28
N LEU A 93 9.29 14.59 8.12
CA LEU A 93 10.27 14.80 7.05
C LEU A 93 10.28 16.25 6.54
N ALA A 94 9.10 16.87 6.40
CA ALA A 94 8.98 18.27 6.02
C ALA A 94 9.60 19.20 7.06
N ASN A 95 9.36 18.95 8.35
CA ASN A 95 9.95 19.72 9.46
C ASN A 95 11.48 19.56 9.55
N MET A 96 12.03 18.43 9.12
CA MET A 96 13.47 18.22 8.95
C MET A 96 14.04 18.96 7.73
N GLY A 97 13.21 19.64 6.94
CA GLY A 97 13.62 20.38 5.74
C GLY A 97 13.85 19.51 4.51
N ILE A 98 13.43 18.25 4.54
CA ILE A 98 13.59 17.33 3.41
C ILE A 98 12.64 17.74 2.26
N LYS A 99 13.16 17.78 1.05
CA LYS A 99 12.48 18.21 -0.18
C LYS A 99 12.62 17.18 -1.31
N ASP A 100 11.82 17.37 -2.37
CA ASP A 100 11.83 16.57 -3.59
C ASP A 100 11.52 15.08 -3.33
N ILE A 101 10.68 14.79 -2.34
CA ILE A 101 10.33 13.41 -1.97
C ILE A 101 9.47 12.77 -3.07
N THR A 102 9.81 11.53 -3.42
CA THR A 102 8.94 10.63 -4.15
C THR A 102 8.09 9.83 -3.17
N LEU A 103 6.79 10.06 -3.14
CA LEU A 103 5.85 9.32 -2.31
C LEU A 103 5.39 8.04 -3.04
N ALA A 104 5.81 6.87 -2.57
CA ALA A 104 5.47 5.57 -3.14
C ALA A 104 4.38 4.84 -2.32
N SER A 105 3.29 5.53 -1.99
CA SER A 105 2.16 4.94 -1.26
C SER A 105 1.35 4.00 -2.14
N SER A 106 0.97 2.83 -1.60
CA SER A 106 0.17 1.86 -2.37
C SER A 106 -1.26 2.34 -2.67
N SER A 107 -1.82 3.29 -1.93
CA SER A 107 -3.02 4.07 -2.28
C SER A 107 -3.11 5.31 -1.40
N LEU A 108 -3.74 6.36 -1.93
CA LEU A 108 -4.06 7.60 -1.21
C LEU A 108 -5.57 7.77 -1.11
N THR A 109 -6.04 8.25 0.04
CA THR A 109 -7.46 8.45 0.35
C THR A 109 -7.66 9.83 0.98
N SER A 110 -8.89 10.18 1.30
CA SER A 110 -9.20 11.42 2.04
C SER A 110 -8.51 11.53 3.40
N ALA A 111 -8.05 10.42 4.00
CA ALA A 111 -7.25 10.46 5.23
C ALA A 111 -5.88 11.16 5.05
N HIS A 112 -5.46 11.34 3.82
CA HIS A 112 -4.15 11.90 3.48
C HIS A 112 -4.22 13.33 2.91
N GLU A 113 -5.37 13.99 2.97
CA GLU A 113 -5.54 15.35 2.39
C GLU A 113 -4.63 16.39 3.05
N GLU A 114 -4.22 16.17 4.30
CA GLU A 114 -3.28 17.05 5.02
C GLU A 114 -1.88 17.12 4.40
N ILE A 115 -1.53 16.24 3.43
CA ILE A 115 -0.26 16.37 2.69
C ILE A 115 -0.35 17.33 1.49
N LEU A 116 -1.51 17.88 1.15
CA LEU A 116 -1.65 18.83 0.04
C LEU A 116 -0.69 20.02 0.13
N PRO A 117 -0.51 20.68 1.28
CA PRO A 117 0.49 21.75 1.42
C PRO A 117 1.94 21.28 1.16
N LEU A 118 2.24 20.00 1.38
CA LEU A 118 3.56 19.41 1.11
C LEU A 118 3.78 19.16 -0.39
N ILE A 119 2.72 19.00 -1.16
CA ILE A 119 2.76 18.95 -2.62
C ILE A 119 2.97 20.37 -3.17
N GLU A 120 2.21 21.34 -2.70
CA GLU A 120 2.27 22.74 -3.13
C GLU A 120 3.64 23.38 -2.89
N ASN A 121 4.29 23.05 -1.77
CA ASN A 121 5.62 23.58 -1.42
C ASN A 121 6.80 22.72 -1.90
N GLU A 122 6.54 21.78 -2.83
CA GLU A 122 7.53 20.88 -3.43
C GLU A 122 8.29 19.97 -2.43
N THR A 123 7.75 19.75 -1.24
CA THR A 123 8.24 18.69 -0.36
C THR A 123 7.98 17.33 -0.99
N ILE A 124 6.78 17.13 -1.57
CA ILE A 124 6.43 15.97 -2.37
C ILE A 124 6.33 16.41 -3.82
N THR A 125 7.17 15.87 -4.70
CA THR A 125 7.22 16.26 -6.11
C THR A 125 6.76 15.14 -7.05
N LYS A 126 6.80 13.88 -6.60
CA LYS A 126 6.41 12.70 -7.38
C LYS A 126 5.54 11.78 -6.52
N ILE A 127 4.55 11.15 -7.16
CA ILE A 127 3.73 10.13 -6.49
C ILE A 127 3.62 8.91 -7.39
N PHE A 128 3.96 7.73 -6.84
CA PHE A 128 3.74 6.42 -7.41
C PHE A 128 2.71 5.68 -6.55
N SER A 129 1.56 5.32 -7.14
CA SER A 129 0.48 4.69 -6.38
C SER A 129 -0.32 3.70 -7.22
N SER A 130 -1.17 2.90 -6.58
CA SER A 130 -2.15 2.05 -7.26
C SER A 130 -3.54 2.69 -7.29
N GLY A 131 -3.73 3.82 -6.63
CA GLY A 131 -5.00 4.55 -6.62
C GLY A 131 -4.93 5.81 -5.78
N ILE A 132 -5.82 6.74 -6.11
CA ILE A 132 -5.97 8.00 -5.39
C ILE A 132 -7.45 8.37 -5.34
N ARG A 133 -7.92 8.89 -4.21
CA ARG A 133 -9.32 9.27 -3.98
C ARG A 133 -9.37 10.54 -3.11
N GLY A 134 -10.54 11.21 -3.12
CA GLY A 134 -10.77 12.44 -2.36
C GLY A 134 -10.19 13.67 -3.06
N ASN A 135 -10.17 14.81 -2.35
CA ASN A 135 -9.72 16.10 -2.88
C ASN A 135 -8.27 16.06 -3.37
N ILE A 136 -7.42 15.27 -2.72
CA ILE A 136 -6.02 15.08 -3.15
C ILE A 136 -5.94 14.55 -4.59
N GLY A 137 -6.87 13.67 -5.00
CA GLY A 137 -6.95 13.17 -6.38
C GLY A 137 -7.39 14.24 -7.37
N GLU A 138 -8.33 15.09 -6.96
CA GLU A 138 -8.84 16.20 -7.79
C GLU A 138 -7.75 17.27 -8.00
N ASP A 139 -7.02 17.63 -6.97
CA ASP A 139 -6.00 18.68 -7.04
C ASP A 139 -4.78 18.20 -7.86
N ILE A 140 -4.38 16.94 -7.71
CA ILE A 140 -3.35 16.35 -8.58
C ILE A 140 -3.82 16.30 -10.04
N ALA A 141 -5.08 15.98 -10.31
CA ALA A 141 -5.64 16.00 -11.66
C ALA A 141 -5.67 17.41 -12.27
N LYS A 142 -5.74 18.46 -11.44
CA LYS A 142 -5.65 19.88 -11.83
C LYS A 142 -4.21 20.37 -12.00
N GLY A 143 -3.21 19.53 -11.74
CA GLY A 143 -1.80 19.85 -11.94
C GLY A 143 -1.05 20.35 -10.70
N ALA A 144 -1.54 20.06 -9.49
CA ALA A 144 -0.86 20.46 -8.25
C ALA A 144 0.51 19.78 -8.07
N LEU A 145 0.71 18.59 -8.65
CA LEU A 145 1.97 17.85 -8.52
C LEU A 145 2.99 18.32 -9.57
N LYS A 146 4.23 18.52 -9.16
CA LYS A 146 5.32 18.99 -10.04
C LYS A 146 5.58 18.07 -11.22
N TYR A 147 5.56 16.75 -11.00
CA TYR A 147 5.78 15.73 -12.01
C TYR A 147 4.53 14.87 -12.19
N PRO A 148 4.36 14.19 -13.33
CA PRO A 148 3.19 13.36 -13.57
C PRO A 148 2.98 12.29 -12.49
N PHE A 149 1.73 12.13 -12.05
CA PHE A 149 1.32 11.05 -11.18
C PHE A 149 1.35 9.71 -11.92
N VAL A 150 2.00 8.70 -11.34
CA VAL A 150 2.11 7.38 -11.94
C VAL A 150 1.19 6.38 -11.23
N ILE A 151 0.25 5.82 -11.97
CA ILE A 151 -0.67 4.79 -11.48
C ILE A 151 -0.17 3.41 -11.95
N HIS A 152 0.04 2.52 -10.98
CA HIS A 152 0.34 1.12 -11.21
C HIS A 152 -0.89 0.25 -10.92
N SER A 153 -1.05 -0.87 -11.63
CA SER A 153 -1.92 -1.93 -11.14
C SER A 153 -1.35 -2.51 -9.83
N HIS A 154 -2.15 -3.22 -9.05
CA HIS A 154 -1.71 -3.81 -7.78
C HIS A 154 -0.46 -4.68 -7.98
N GLY A 155 -0.51 -5.65 -8.90
CA GLY A 155 0.65 -6.48 -9.23
C GLY A 155 1.78 -5.69 -9.91
N GLY A 156 1.44 -4.67 -10.70
CA GLY A 156 2.41 -3.78 -11.38
C GLY A 156 3.27 -2.99 -10.40
N ARG A 157 2.71 -2.51 -9.28
CA ARG A 157 3.48 -1.85 -8.21
C ARG A 157 4.47 -2.81 -7.56
N VAL A 158 4.00 -3.99 -7.18
CA VAL A 158 4.86 -5.04 -6.61
C VAL A 158 6.02 -5.36 -7.56
N ARG A 159 5.72 -5.60 -8.85
CA ARG A 159 6.74 -5.86 -9.85
C ARG A 159 7.72 -4.70 -10.01
N SER A 160 7.24 -3.46 -10.01
CA SER A 160 8.11 -2.28 -10.14
C SER A 160 9.10 -2.14 -8.99
N VAL A 161 8.71 -2.53 -7.78
CA VAL A 161 9.60 -2.61 -6.62
C VAL A 161 10.59 -3.77 -6.79
N GLN A 162 10.12 -4.97 -7.13
CA GLN A 162 10.96 -6.15 -7.31
C GLN A 162 12.01 -6.02 -8.42
N THR A 163 11.68 -5.30 -9.48
CA THR A 163 12.61 -5.05 -10.59
C THR A 163 13.49 -3.81 -10.42
N GLY A 164 13.34 -3.10 -9.29
CA GLY A 164 14.10 -1.89 -8.99
C GLY A 164 13.70 -0.66 -9.82
N LYS A 165 12.56 -0.70 -10.51
CA LYS A 165 11.99 0.49 -11.18
C LYS A 165 11.50 1.51 -10.16
N ILE A 166 10.97 1.06 -9.02
CA ILE A 166 10.74 1.85 -7.83
C ILE A 166 11.77 1.40 -6.79
N LYS A 167 12.70 2.28 -6.47
CA LYS A 167 13.71 2.05 -5.43
C LYS A 167 13.27 2.79 -4.19
N ILE A 168 12.88 2.05 -3.16
CA ILE A 168 12.40 2.59 -1.89
C ILE A 168 13.61 2.85 -0.99
N ASP A 169 13.84 4.10 -0.59
CA ASP A 169 14.87 4.45 0.37
C ASP A 169 14.41 4.19 1.79
N LEU A 170 13.15 4.52 2.10
CA LEU A 170 12.56 4.34 3.43
C LEU A 170 11.14 3.81 3.30
N ALA A 171 10.85 2.65 3.89
CA ALA A 171 9.50 2.14 4.08
C ALA A 171 9.06 2.35 5.53
N ILE A 172 7.97 3.08 5.74
CA ILE A 172 7.34 3.29 7.04
C ILE A 172 6.04 2.49 7.05
N LEU A 173 6.03 1.39 7.80
CA LEU A 173 5.02 0.36 7.70
C LEU A 173 4.29 0.23 9.03
N ALA A 174 3.03 0.63 9.04
CA ALA A 174 2.18 0.45 10.21
C ALA A 174 1.78 -1.02 10.38
N ALA A 175 1.73 -1.49 11.61
CA ALA A 175 1.30 -2.83 11.97
C ALA A 175 0.37 -2.76 13.19
N SER A 176 -0.67 -3.61 13.21
CA SER A 176 -1.59 -3.67 14.35
C SER A 176 -1.04 -4.46 15.54
N ALA A 177 0.08 -5.16 15.35
CA ALA A 177 0.91 -5.72 16.40
C ALA A 177 2.33 -5.95 15.87
N ALA A 178 3.33 -5.73 16.70
CA ALA A 178 4.73 -6.02 16.43
C ALA A 178 5.47 -6.36 17.72
N ASP A 179 6.58 -7.10 17.61
CA ASP A 179 7.52 -7.32 18.72
C ASP A 179 8.75 -6.38 18.60
N GLU A 180 9.61 -6.38 19.61
CA GLU A 180 10.78 -5.53 19.70
C GLU A 180 11.84 -5.82 18.61
N GLU A 181 11.80 -6.99 18.00
CA GLU A 181 12.69 -7.36 16.90
C GLU A 181 12.12 -6.99 15.52
N GLY A 182 10.84 -6.60 15.45
CA GLY A 182 10.18 -6.16 14.23
C GLY A 182 9.44 -7.24 13.46
N ASN A 183 9.18 -8.42 14.07
CA ASN A 183 8.15 -9.29 13.52
C ASN A 183 6.81 -8.57 13.67
N ALA A 184 6.08 -8.41 12.58
CA ALA A 184 4.89 -7.57 12.56
C ALA A 184 3.74 -8.21 11.79
N THR A 185 2.52 -7.91 12.22
CA THR A 185 1.28 -8.40 11.61
C THR A 185 0.19 -7.33 11.63
N GLY A 186 -0.81 -7.52 10.77
CA GLY A 186 -2.04 -6.72 10.76
C GLY A 186 -3.28 -7.47 11.25
N THR A 187 -3.12 -8.72 11.74
CA THR A 187 -4.25 -9.62 11.95
C THR A 187 -4.90 -9.55 13.32
N HIS A 188 -4.24 -8.97 14.30
CA HIS A 188 -4.74 -8.83 15.68
C HIS A 188 -4.33 -7.48 16.29
N GLY A 189 -4.87 -7.16 17.45
CA GLY A 189 -4.75 -5.86 18.10
C GLY A 189 -5.94 -4.95 17.83
N LYS A 190 -5.99 -3.81 18.52
CA LYS A 190 -7.11 -2.85 18.44
C LYS A 190 -7.30 -2.23 17.06
N SER A 191 -6.22 -2.12 16.30
CA SER A 191 -6.16 -1.53 14.96
C SER A 191 -6.04 -2.58 13.85
N ALA A 192 -6.48 -3.82 14.08
CA ALA A 192 -6.37 -4.92 13.13
C ALA A 192 -7.03 -4.61 11.79
N PHE A 193 -6.33 -4.90 10.69
CA PHE A 193 -6.76 -4.63 9.32
C PHE A 193 -6.59 -5.83 8.36
N GLY A 194 -6.05 -6.95 8.85
CA GLY A 194 -5.83 -8.17 8.08
C GLY A 194 -4.37 -8.35 7.63
N SER A 195 -4.16 -9.19 6.63
CA SER A 195 -2.81 -9.49 6.11
C SER A 195 -2.14 -8.26 5.46
N ILE A 196 -0.80 -8.21 5.57
CA ILE A 196 0.01 -7.07 5.09
C ILE A 196 0.69 -7.45 3.76
N GLY A 197 -0.05 -7.33 2.62
CA GLY A 197 0.46 -7.74 1.32
C GLY A 197 1.55 -6.82 0.74
N TYR A 198 1.22 -5.55 0.50
CA TYR A 198 2.17 -4.58 -0.08
C TYR A 198 3.33 -4.26 0.84
N ALA A 199 3.06 -4.08 2.13
CA ALA A 199 4.08 -3.75 3.12
C ALA A 199 5.14 -4.85 3.23
N MET A 200 4.78 -6.11 3.05
CA MET A 200 5.74 -7.21 2.99
C MET A 200 6.75 -7.02 1.85
N ILE A 201 6.29 -6.66 0.66
CA ILE A 201 7.17 -6.40 -0.49
C ILE A 201 8.03 -5.16 -0.25
N ASP A 202 7.44 -4.09 0.28
CA ASP A 202 8.20 -2.88 0.60
C ASP A 202 9.29 -3.16 1.64
N ALA A 203 9.00 -3.96 2.68
CA ALA A 203 9.99 -4.41 3.65
C ALA A 203 11.14 -5.20 3.03
N TRP A 204 10.85 -6.08 2.06
CA TRP A 204 11.88 -6.89 1.42
C TRP A 204 12.86 -6.09 0.58
N TYR A 205 12.40 -5.00 -0.04
CA TYR A 205 13.18 -4.30 -1.08
C TYR A 205 13.57 -2.86 -0.71
N ALA A 206 13.02 -2.29 0.36
CA ALA A 206 13.44 -0.98 0.83
C ALA A 206 14.86 -1.02 1.41
N LYS A 207 15.61 0.07 1.27
CA LYS A 207 16.93 0.21 1.89
C LYS A 207 16.82 0.23 3.41
N GLN A 208 15.79 0.93 3.94
CA GLN A 208 15.50 0.98 5.37
C GLN A 208 14.02 0.81 5.64
N VAL A 209 13.69 0.21 6.78
CA VAL A 209 12.33 -0.17 7.16
C VAL A 209 12.08 0.19 8.62
N ILE A 210 11.05 0.97 8.85
CA ILE A 210 10.51 1.27 10.18
C ILE A 210 9.16 0.61 10.33
N ILE A 211 8.97 -0.21 11.35
CA ILE A 211 7.65 -0.67 11.79
C ILE A 211 7.11 0.33 12.82
N VAL A 212 5.85 0.74 12.64
CA VAL A 212 5.12 1.57 13.59
C VAL A 212 3.92 0.79 14.08
N THR A 213 3.82 0.58 15.38
CA THR A 213 2.72 -0.18 15.98
C THR A 213 2.09 0.56 17.15
N ASP A 214 0.81 0.31 17.40
CA ASP A 214 0.10 0.73 18.61
C ASP A 214 -0.24 -0.43 19.55
N ASN A 215 0.48 -1.56 19.35
CA ASN A 215 0.33 -2.77 20.14
C ASN A 215 1.64 -3.57 20.11
N MET A 216 2.57 -3.22 20.99
CA MET A 216 3.77 -4.01 21.22
C MET A 216 3.41 -5.31 21.92
N VAL A 217 3.89 -6.44 21.40
CA VAL A 217 3.66 -7.77 21.95
C VAL A 217 4.98 -8.46 22.29
N ASP A 218 4.90 -9.45 23.16
CA ASP A 218 6.08 -10.26 23.51
C ASP A 218 6.63 -10.99 22.28
N TYR A 219 7.96 -11.10 22.24
CA TYR A 219 8.65 -11.89 21.22
C TYR A 219 8.37 -13.40 21.38
N PRO A 220 8.11 -14.13 20.28
CA PRO A 220 7.95 -13.66 18.91
C PRO A 220 6.49 -13.32 18.54
N CYS A 221 6.29 -12.24 17.78
CA CYS A 221 5.00 -11.94 17.16
C CYS A 221 4.73 -12.92 16.01
N VAL A 222 3.86 -13.90 16.23
CA VAL A 222 3.58 -15.00 15.27
C VAL A 222 2.08 -15.15 14.98
N PRO A 223 1.71 -15.49 13.71
CA PRO A 223 2.57 -15.55 12.53
C PRO A 223 2.88 -14.15 12.00
N PRO A 224 4.15 -13.82 11.72
CA PRO A 224 4.51 -12.52 11.18
C PRO A 224 4.18 -12.41 9.69
N SER A 225 3.57 -11.31 9.28
CA SER A 225 3.46 -10.91 7.86
C SER A 225 4.76 -10.27 7.39
N ILE A 226 5.42 -9.49 8.26
CA ILE A 226 6.76 -8.94 8.06
C ILE A 226 7.66 -9.59 9.10
N ARG A 227 8.80 -10.09 8.65
CA ARG A 227 9.77 -10.77 9.53
C ARG A 227 10.86 -9.81 9.96
N GLN A 228 11.37 -9.99 11.18
CA GLN A 228 12.42 -9.19 11.81
C GLN A 228 13.66 -8.95 10.95
N ASN A 229 14.03 -9.91 10.10
CA ASN A 229 15.20 -9.79 9.24
C ASN A 229 15.05 -8.79 8.07
N TYR A 230 13.90 -8.14 7.94
CA TYR A 230 13.63 -7.08 6.98
C TYR A 230 13.36 -5.72 7.64
N VAL A 231 13.55 -5.62 8.95
CA VAL A 231 13.19 -4.44 9.74
C VAL A 231 14.43 -3.83 10.41
N ASP A 232 14.64 -2.54 10.24
CA ASP A 232 15.72 -1.79 10.89
C ASP A 232 15.29 -1.25 12.25
N TYR A 233 14.11 -0.64 12.35
CA TYR A 233 13.62 0.02 13.56
C TYR A 233 12.16 -0.30 13.84
N VAL A 234 11.80 -0.26 15.13
CA VAL A 234 10.43 -0.43 15.62
C VAL A 234 10.09 0.74 16.52
N VAL A 235 8.89 1.30 16.32
CA VAL A 235 8.37 2.42 17.11
C VAL A 235 7.00 2.06 17.64
N GLU A 236 6.83 2.14 18.96
CA GLU A 236 5.51 2.08 19.56
C GLU A 236 4.90 3.48 19.63
N VAL A 237 3.63 3.60 19.30
CA VAL A 237 2.85 4.83 19.34
C VAL A 237 1.50 4.58 20.02
N ASP A 238 0.87 5.61 20.56
CA ASP A 238 -0.45 5.48 21.19
C ASP A 238 -1.51 4.99 20.19
N SER A 239 -1.40 5.41 18.94
CA SER A 239 -2.32 5.03 17.85
C SER A 239 -1.67 5.13 16.49
N ILE A 240 -1.91 4.12 15.64
CA ILE A 240 -1.57 4.16 14.21
C ILE A 240 -2.68 4.80 13.38
N GLY A 241 -3.82 5.14 14.00
CA GLY A 241 -4.93 5.82 13.38
C GLY A 241 -6.29 5.51 14.03
N ASP A 242 -7.38 5.88 13.35
CA ASP A 242 -8.74 5.61 13.83
C ASP A 242 -9.11 4.13 13.61
N ALA A 243 -9.05 3.33 14.68
CA ALA A 243 -9.33 1.90 14.66
C ALA A 243 -10.68 1.55 14.01
N ASN A 244 -11.72 2.38 14.22
CA ASN A 244 -13.03 2.15 13.60
C ASN A 244 -12.99 2.32 12.09
N LYS A 245 -12.32 3.33 11.58
CA LYS A 245 -12.17 3.57 10.14
C LYS A 245 -11.18 2.58 9.49
N ILE A 246 -10.23 2.07 10.26
CA ILE A 246 -9.33 0.99 9.85
C ILE A 246 -10.14 -0.32 9.70
N ALA A 247 -10.87 -0.74 10.72
CA ALA A 247 -11.61 -2.00 10.75
C ALA A 247 -12.77 -2.04 9.76
N THR A 248 -13.58 -0.97 9.70
CA THR A 248 -14.74 -0.92 8.80
C THR A 248 -14.35 -0.55 7.37
N GLY A 249 -13.34 0.28 7.21
CA GLY A 249 -12.83 0.73 5.92
C GLY A 249 -13.94 1.23 4.98
N THR A 250 -13.74 0.98 3.70
CA THR A 250 -14.73 1.20 2.62
C THR A 250 -15.57 -0.05 2.33
N THR A 251 -15.33 -1.17 3.00
CA THR A 251 -15.95 -2.47 2.75
C THR A 251 -17.15 -2.67 3.67
N ARG A 252 -18.32 -2.16 3.26
CA ARG A 252 -19.59 -2.37 3.97
C ARG A 252 -20.59 -3.03 3.05
N ILE A 253 -21.38 -3.95 3.60
CA ILE A 253 -22.53 -4.50 2.88
C ILE A 253 -23.49 -3.36 2.58
N THR A 254 -23.95 -3.28 1.34
CA THR A 254 -24.94 -2.28 0.92
C THR A 254 -26.22 -2.41 1.72
N LYS A 255 -26.90 -1.26 1.95
CA LYS A 255 -28.25 -1.19 2.50
C LYS A 255 -29.28 -0.79 1.44
N ALA A 256 -28.84 -0.46 0.22
CA ALA A 256 -29.73 -0.05 -0.86
C ALA A 256 -30.58 -1.23 -1.32
N PRO A 257 -31.92 -1.10 -1.36
CA PRO A 257 -32.82 -2.22 -1.71
C PRO A 257 -32.55 -2.82 -3.08
N LEU A 258 -32.22 -1.97 -4.06
CA LEU A 258 -31.90 -2.41 -5.42
C LEU A 258 -30.65 -3.28 -5.45
N ASP A 259 -29.57 -2.82 -4.79
CA ASP A 259 -28.31 -3.56 -4.71
C ASP A 259 -28.49 -4.90 -3.99
N LEU A 260 -29.29 -4.92 -2.91
CA LEU A 260 -29.61 -6.13 -2.18
C LEU A 260 -30.38 -7.12 -3.05
N ARG A 261 -31.31 -6.65 -3.88
CA ARG A 261 -32.05 -7.48 -4.85
C ARG A 261 -31.13 -8.06 -5.91
N ILE A 262 -30.22 -7.24 -6.46
CA ILE A 262 -29.21 -7.68 -7.42
C ILE A 262 -28.31 -8.74 -6.77
N ALA A 263 -27.84 -8.49 -5.56
CA ALA A 263 -26.98 -9.42 -4.83
C ALA A 263 -27.67 -10.76 -4.53
N LYS A 264 -28.97 -10.75 -4.19
CA LYS A 264 -29.76 -11.97 -3.97
C LYS A 264 -29.89 -12.78 -5.24
N ILE A 265 -30.24 -12.15 -6.38
CA ILE A 265 -30.34 -12.81 -7.68
C ILE A 265 -28.99 -13.41 -8.09
N ALA A 266 -27.89 -12.69 -7.89
CA ALA A 266 -26.54 -13.18 -8.17
C ALA A 266 -26.19 -14.40 -7.30
N ALA A 267 -26.53 -14.39 -6.01
CA ALA A 267 -26.33 -15.54 -5.12
C ALA A 267 -27.15 -16.75 -5.58
N ASP A 268 -28.44 -16.55 -5.90
CA ASP A 268 -29.30 -17.62 -6.39
C ASP A 268 -28.77 -18.24 -7.71
N THR A 269 -28.25 -17.37 -8.59
CA THR A 269 -27.62 -17.83 -9.86
C THR A 269 -26.38 -18.70 -9.57
N ILE A 270 -25.51 -18.28 -8.61
CA ILE A 270 -24.34 -19.07 -8.21
C ILE A 270 -24.76 -20.42 -7.65
N ILE A 271 -25.77 -20.45 -6.77
CA ILE A 271 -26.28 -21.68 -6.15
C ILE A 271 -26.85 -22.63 -7.23
N GLN A 272 -27.63 -22.10 -8.15
CA GLN A 272 -28.26 -22.87 -9.22
C GLN A 272 -27.31 -23.31 -10.36
N SER A 273 -26.13 -22.68 -10.45
CA SER A 273 -25.14 -23.01 -11.51
C SER A 273 -24.56 -24.41 -11.43
N GLY A 274 -24.78 -25.13 -10.33
CA GLY A 274 -24.16 -26.42 -10.06
C GLY A 274 -22.68 -26.34 -9.65
N LEU A 275 -22.10 -25.13 -9.55
CA LEU A 275 -20.75 -24.91 -9.06
C LEU A 275 -20.70 -24.79 -7.54
N PHE A 276 -21.84 -24.52 -6.90
CA PHE A 276 -21.97 -24.39 -5.46
C PHE A 276 -21.97 -25.77 -4.78
N LYS A 277 -20.79 -26.28 -4.45
CA LYS A 277 -20.55 -27.61 -3.88
C LYS A 277 -19.59 -27.51 -2.71
N ASN A 278 -19.56 -28.53 -1.86
CA ASN A 278 -18.55 -28.63 -0.80
C ASN A 278 -17.14 -28.50 -1.39
N GLY A 279 -16.33 -27.63 -0.80
CA GLY A 279 -14.97 -27.33 -1.28
C GLY A 279 -14.90 -26.28 -2.41
N VAL A 280 -16.01 -25.61 -2.77
CA VAL A 280 -15.97 -24.51 -3.74
C VAL A 280 -15.05 -23.38 -3.26
N SER A 281 -14.21 -22.90 -4.17
CA SER A 281 -13.42 -21.69 -3.93
C SER A 281 -14.19 -20.48 -4.43
N PHE A 282 -14.43 -19.52 -3.57
CA PHE A 282 -15.28 -18.36 -3.85
C PHE A 282 -14.59 -17.05 -3.41
N GLN A 283 -14.62 -16.06 -4.29
CA GLN A 283 -14.07 -14.72 -4.03
C GLN A 283 -15.09 -13.65 -4.39
N VAL A 284 -15.20 -12.64 -3.56
CA VAL A 284 -16.04 -11.46 -3.80
C VAL A 284 -15.20 -10.20 -3.92
N GLY A 285 -15.71 -9.21 -4.66
CA GLY A 285 -15.13 -7.87 -4.68
C GLY A 285 -15.42 -7.08 -3.40
N ALA A 286 -14.69 -6.00 -3.19
CA ALA A 286 -14.82 -5.13 -2.01
C ALA A 286 -16.06 -4.22 -2.03
N GLY A 287 -16.87 -4.23 -3.09
CA GLY A 287 -18.07 -3.40 -3.21
C GLY A 287 -19.22 -3.89 -2.34
N GLY A 288 -20.09 -2.98 -1.90
CA GLY A 288 -21.20 -3.29 -0.99
C GLY A 288 -22.18 -4.32 -1.53
N ALA A 289 -22.49 -4.30 -2.83
CA ALA A 289 -23.32 -5.31 -3.49
C ALA A 289 -22.62 -6.68 -3.54
N SER A 290 -21.32 -6.72 -3.88
CA SER A 290 -20.53 -7.95 -3.90
C SER A 290 -20.45 -8.62 -2.52
N LEU A 291 -20.29 -7.82 -1.46
CA LEU A 291 -20.32 -8.31 -0.08
C LEU A 291 -21.71 -8.85 0.31
N ALA A 292 -22.79 -8.23 -0.21
CA ALA A 292 -24.14 -8.74 -0.01
C ALA A 292 -24.36 -10.10 -0.69
N VAL A 293 -23.71 -10.36 -1.84
CA VAL A 293 -23.72 -11.71 -2.46
C VAL A 293 -23.14 -12.74 -1.49
N ALA A 294 -21.96 -12.46 -0.90
CA ALA A 294 -21.35 -13.35 0.09
C ALA A 294 -22.27 -13.61 1.29
N LYS A 295 -22.99 -12.58 1.75
CA LYS A 295 -24.01 -12.73 2.82
C LYS A 295 -25.08 -13.73 2.42
N PHE A 296 -25.69 -13.60 1.25
CA PHE A 296 -26.75 -14.48 0.80
C PHE A 296 -26.26 -15.92 0.50
N VAL A 297 -25.06 -16.06 -0.06
CA VAL A 297 -24.40 -17.36 -0.22
C VAL A 297 -24.19 -18.04 1.14
N ARG A 298 -23.70 -17.27 2.15
CA ARG A 298 -23.55 -17.81 3.52
C ARG A 298 -24.87 -18.21 4.15
N GLU A 299 -25.96 -17.50 3.91
CA GLU A 299 -27.29 -17.86 4.37
C GLU A 299 -27.70 -19.21 3.80
N ALA A 300 -27.55 -19.40 2.48
CA ALA A 300 -27.83 -20.68 1.83
C ALA A 300 -26.94 -21.86 2.29
N MET A 301 -25.73 -21.59 2.79
CA MET A 301 -24.87 -22.65 3.36
C MET A 301 -25.36 -23.16 4.71
N LYS A 302 -26.28 -22.47 5.36
CA LYS A 302 -26.81 -22.84 6.68
C LYS A 302 -28.14 -23.61 6.62
N GLU A 303 -28.79 -23.57 5.46
CA GLU A 303 -29.97 -24.34 5.12
C GLU A 303 -29.60 -25.76 4.65
#